data_464a56765f9fc9152ab50ce3df4f0fbd
#
_entry.id   464a56765f9fc9152ab50ce3df4f0fbd
#
_cell.length_a   1.000
_cell.length_b   1.000
_cell.length_c   1.000
_cell.angle_alpha   90.00
_cell.angle_beta   90.00
_cell.angle_gamma   90.00
#
_symmetry.space_group_name_H-M   'P 1'
#
loop_
_entity.id
_entity.type
_entity.pdbx_description
1 polymer ?
#
loop_
_entity_poly.entity_id
_entity_poly.type
_entity_poly.pdbx_seq_one_letter_code
_entity_poly.pdbx_strand_id
1 'polypeptide(L)'
;MSLHLGPKLRLGPHFPEAPLRGIMASMTRSRYRFFETEYPYFLTNTIVGWLPVFTRPEAVNIIYDSWRHCQRQRGLLILGYMILENHLHLIASAPDLPTVMQNFKSFTARSLIDLLERRSSTVLLRQLEAHELRHKADSNYQVWQEGNHPEQIRTEKMMWQKLE
;
A
#
# COMPACT_ATOMS: atom_id res chain seq x y z
N MET A 1 -2.77 18.55 9.77
CA MET A 1 -2.67 17.32 8.96
C MET A 1 -4.06 16.95 8.51
N SER A 2 -4.34 16.96 7.23
CA SER A 2 -5.71 16.76 6.71
C SER A 2 -5.84 15.34 6.18
N LEU A 3 -6.64 14.52 6.85
CA LEU A 3 -7.12 13.25 6.29
C LEU A 3 -8.02 13.55 5.10
N HIS A 4 -7.60 13.14 3.89
CA HIS A 4 -8.46 13.19 2.72
C HIS A 4 -9.34 11.94 2.73
N LEU A 5 -10.58 12.12 3.19
CA LEU A 5 -11.63 11.14 3.01
C LEU A 5 -12.05 11.17 1.54
N GLY A 6 -11.98 10.03 0.86
CA GLY A 6 -12.54 9.86 -0.46
C GLY A 6 -14.05 10.14 -0.48
N PRO A 7 -14.70 10.21 -1.67
CA PRO A 7 -16.08 10.69 -1.79
C PRO A 7 -17.02 9.85 -0.93
N LYS A 8 -17.65 10.52 0.04
CA LYS A 8 -18.68 10.10 0.99
C LYS A 8 -18.81 8.59 1.21
N LEU A 9 -18.20 8.11 2.30
CA LEU A 9 -18.49 6.79 2.87
C LEU A 9 -20.01 6.66 3.09
N ARG A 10 -20.72 6.02 2.17
CA ARG A 10 -21.99 5.37 2.50
C ARG A 10 -21.63 4.00 3.07
N LEU A 11 -21.51 3.95 4.38
CA LEU A 11 -21.53 2.67 5.10
C LEU A 11 -22.91 2.06 4.84
N GLY A 12 -22.95 1.08 3.95
CA GLY A 12 -24.12 0.23 3.79
C GLY A 12 -24.34 -0.56 5.09
N PRO A 13 -25.60 -0.88 5.47
CA PRO A 13 -25.92 -1.45 6.78
C PRO A 13 -25.59 -2.94 6.96
N HIS A 14 -24.63 -3.51 6.26
CA HIS A 14 -24.26 -4.92 6.41
C HIS A 14 -22.75 -5.12 6.35
N PHE A 15 -22.13 -5.25 7.55
CA PHE A 15 -21.00 -6.14 7.70
C PHE A 15 -21.57 -7.58 7.72
N PRO A 16 -21.14 -8.50 6.84
CA PRO A 16 -21.60 -9.87 6.86
C PRO A 16 -21.22 -10.52 8.19
N GLU A 17 -22.18 -11.13 8.89
CA GLU A 17 -21.90 -12.00 10.03
C GLU A 17 -21.10 -13.20 9.54
N ALA A 18 -19.90 -13.39 10.10
CA ALA A 18 -19.00 -14.46 9.72
C ALA A 18 -19.56 -15.83 10.10
N PRO A 19 -19.61 -16.83 9.21
CA PRO A 19 -19.84 -18.20 9.59
C PRO A 19 -18.58 -18.78 10.24
N LEU A 20 -18.69 -19.19 11.50
CA LEU A 20 -17.67 -19.98 12.20
C LEU A 20 -17.56 -21.36 11.55
N ARG A 21 -16.59 -21.59 10.70
CA ARG A 21 -16.10 -22.93 10.37
C ARG A 21 -14.59 -22.94 10.20
N GLY A 22 -13.95 -23.75 11.06
CA GLY A 22 -12.53 -23.97 11.07
C GLY A 22 -12.03 -24.71 9.82
N ILE A 23 -10.87 -24.31 9.35
CA ILE A 23 -9.97 -25.14 8.55
C ILE A 23 -8.57 -24.95 9.10
N MET A 24 -8.02 -26.01 9.69
CA MET A 24 -6.60 -26.14 9.95
C MET A 24 -5.87 -26.28 8.63
N ALA A 25 -4.96 -25.38 8.32
CA ALA A 25 -4.00 -25.54 7.24
C ALA A 25 -2.63 -25.05 7.66
N SER A 26 -1.72 -25.99 7.70
CA SER A 26 -0.26 -25.94 7.56
C SER A 26 0.46 -24.60 7.72
N MET A 27 1.24 -24.50 8.79
CA MET A 27 2.20 -23.43 9.08
C MET A 27 3.41 -23.49 8.13
N THR A 28 3.56 -22.47 7.28
CA THR A 28 4.84 -22.11 6.68
C THR A 28 4.98 -20.58 6.58
N ARG A 29 5.99 -20.06 7.23
CA ARG A 29 6.69 -18.79 7.20
C ARG A 29 6.07 -17.64 6.35
N SER A 30 5.04 -17.00 6.84
CA SER A 30 4.80 -15.56 6.70
C SER A 30 3.67 -15.19 7.67
N ARG A 31 3.94 -14.39 8.71
CA ARG A 31 2.97 -14.03 9.76
C ARG A 31 1.83 -13.12 9.27
N TYR A 32 1.85 -12.68 8.02
CA TYR A 32 0.90 -11.71 7.50
C TYR A 32 0.43 -12.14 6.12
N ARG A 33 -0.77 -12.77 6.08
CA ARG A 33 -1.43 -13.18 4.84
C ARG A 33 -2.73 -12.41 4.69
N PHE A 34 -3.10 -12.10 3.45
CA PHE A 34 -4.46 -11.76 3.10
C PHE A 34 -5.30 -13.02 3.18
N PHE A 35 -6.21 -13.10 4.16
CA PHE A 35 -6.94 -14.35 4.43
C PHE A 35 -8.32 -14.37 3.79
N GLU A 36 -8.96 -13.21 3.61
CA GLU A 36 -10.33 -13.09 3.12
C GLU A 36 -10.47 -11.85 2.26
N THR A 37 -11.13 -11.96 1.12
CA THR A 37 -11.34 -10.85 0.18
C THR A 37 -12.54 -9.98 0.54
N GLU A 38 -13.37 -10.43 1.46
CA GLU A 38 -14.63 -9.77 1.86
C GLU A 38 -14.40 -8.55 2.76
N TYR A 39 -13.27 -8.47 3.43
CA TYR A 39 -12.98 -7.39 4.36
C TYR A 39 -11.90 -6.45 3.83
N PRO A 40 -11.99 -5.15 4.14
CA PRO A 40 -10.91 -4.23 3.85
C PRO A 40 -9.69 -4.48 4.74
N TYR A 41 -8.55 -4.07 4.24
CA TYR A 41 -7.27 -4.13 4.95
C TYR A 41 -6.69 -2.75 5.17
N PHE A 42 -6.15 -2.54 6.36
CA PHE A 42 -5.23 -1.44 6.64
C PHE A 42 -3.82 -1.87 6.23
N LEU A 43 -3.21 -1.06 5.37
CA LEU A 43 -1.91 -1.32 4.75
C LEU A 43 -0.98 -0.15 5.05
N THR A 44 0.25 -0.45 5.46
CA THR A 44 1.33 0.53 5.56
C THR A 44 2.39 0.20 4.53
N ASN A 45 2.73 1.17 3.69
CA ASN A 45 3.78 1.05 2.69
C ASN A 45 4.84 2.11 2.97
N THR A 46 6.03 1.67 3.35
CA THR A 46 7.13 2.53 3.79
C THR A 46 8.24 2.55 2.74
N ILE A 47 8.83 3.72 2.50
CA ILE A 47 10.05 3.85 1.71
C ILE A 47 11.23 3.29 2.51
N VAL A 48 12.13 2.56 1.87
CA VAL A 48 13.33 2.04 2.52
C VAL A 48 14.11 3.17 3.20
N GLY A 49 14.71 2.87 4.36
CA GLY A 49 15.46 3.87 5.11
C GLY A 49 14.65 5.08 5.57
N TRP A 50 13.32 5.03 5.50
CA TRP A 50 12.42 6.16 5.82
C TRP A 50 12.75 7.42 5.01
N LEU A 51 13.22 7.26 3.78
CA LEU A 51 13.61 8.37 2.92
C LEU A 51 12.40 9.22 2.52
N PRO A 52 12.51 10.56 2.58
CA PRO A 52 11.39 11.48 2.36
C PRO A 52 11.11 11.69 0.86
N VAL A 53 10.65 10.66 0.17
CA VAL A 53 10.40 10.66 -1.29
C VAL A 53 9.15 11.44 -1.66
N PHE A 54 8.13 11.51 -0.76
CA PHE A 54 6.83 12.13 -1.02
C PHE A 54 6.75 13.60 -0.61
N THR A 55 7.88 14.29 -0.48
CA THR A 55 7.92 15.72 -0.14
C THR A 55 7.45 16.64 -1.28
N ARG A 56 7.32 16.10 -2.49
CA ARG A 56 6.95 16.85 -3.68
C ARG A 56 5.63 16.36 -4.28
N PRO A 57 4.77 17.27 -4.78
CA PRO A 57 3.49 16.91 -5.37
C PRO A 57 3.60 15.91 -6.52
N GLU A 58 4.67 15.95 -7.33
CA GLU A 58 4.85 15.04 -8.46
C GLU A 58 5.04 13.59 -8.01
N ALA A 59 5.75 13.35 -6.90
CA ALA A 59 5.89 12.02 -6.34
C ALA A 59 4.54 11.50 -5.80
N VAL A 60 3.77 12.36 -5.15
CA VAL A 60 2.41 12.03 -4.67
C VAL A 60 1.45 11.76 -5.82
N ASN A 61 1.55 12.50 -6.92
CA ASN A 61 0.72 12.27 -8.11
C ASN A 61 0.96 10.89 -8.73
N ILE A 62 2.18 10.36 -8.71
CA ILE A 62 2.47 8.98 -9.13
C ILE A 62 1.64 7.98 -8.33
N ILE A 63 1.49 8.18 -7.02
CA ILE A 63 0.67 7.34 -6.16
C ILE A 63 -0.81 7.44 -6.57
N TYR A 64 -1.34 8.67 -6.72
CA TYR A 64 -2.73 8.88 -7.13
C TYR A 64 -3.06 8.28 -8.50
N ASP A 65 -2.18 8.44 -9.48
CA ASP A 65 -2.41 7.91 -10.82
C ASP A 65 -2.39 6.38 -10.83
N SER A 66 -1.49 5.77 -10.06
CA SER A 66 -1.47 4.31 -9.87
C SER A 66 -2.75 3.82 -9.18
N TRP A 67 -3.23 4.48 -8.13
CA TRP A 67 -4.48 4.12 -7.47
C TRP A 67 -5.68 4.26 -8.41
N ARG A 68 -5.80 5.36 -9.16
CA ARG A 68 -6.85 5.54 -10.18
C ARG A 68 -6.85 4.43 -11.23
N HIS A 69 -5.66 4.01 -11.66
CA HIS A 69 -5.53 2.87 -12.57
C HIS A 69 -6.03 1.59 -11.91
N CYS A 70 -5.60 1.26 -10.69
CA CYS A 70 -6.04 0.08 -9.96
C CYS A 70 -7.55 0.09 -9.69
N GLN A 71 -8.14 1.25 -9.38
CA GLN A 71 -9.59 1.39 -9.22
C GLN A 71 -10.34 1.04 -10.50
N ARG A 72 -9.87 1.54 -11.65
CA ARG A 72 -10.54 1.30 -12.96
C ARG A 72 -10.34 -0.10 -13.50
N GLN A 73 -9.15 -0.69 -13.28
CA GLN A 73 -8.75 -1.92 -13.98
C GLN A 73 -8.74 -3.17 -13.09
N ARG A 74 -8.72 -3.00 -11.77
CA ARG A 74 -8.51 -4.10 -10.82
C ARG A 74 -9.53 -4.12 -9.68
N GLY A 75 -10.54 -3.25 -9.73
CA GLY A 75 -11.58 -3.19 -8.71
C GLY A 75 -11.08 -2.76 -7.32
N LEU A 76 -9.98 -1.99 -7.27
CA LEU A 76 -9.50 -1.43 -6.00
C LEU A 76 -10.54 -0.46 -5.44
N LEU A 77 -11.02 -0.72 -4.24
CA LEU A 77 -11.87 0.18 -3.46
C LEU A 77 -11.01 0.79 -2.35
N ILE A 78 -10.85 2.11 -2.36
CA ILE A 78 -10.14 2.87 -1.33
C ILE A 78 -11.17 3.49 -0.39
N LEU A 79 -11.08 3.15 0.89
CA LEU A 79 -11.95 3.65 1.96
C LEU A 79 -11.32 4.81 2.73
N GLY A 80 -10.00 4.84 2.81
CA GLY A 80 -9.26 5.93 3.43
C GLY A 80 -7.77 5.83 3.09
N TYR A 81 -7.07 6.94 3.15
CA TYR A 81 -5.63 6.97 2.97
C TYR A 81 -4.98 8.18 3.62
N MET A 82 -3.69 8.04 3.90
CA MET A 82 -2.81 9.12 4.33
C MET A 82 -1.46 8.94 3.63
N ILE A 83 -0.91 10.01 3.06
CA ILE A 83 0.43 10.01 2.49
C ILE A 83 1.28 10.98 3.30
N LEU A 84 2.33 10.45 3.92
CA LEU A 84 3.36 11.20 4.62
C LEU A 84 4.62 11.26 3.75
N GLU A 85 5.62 12.00 4.19
CA GLU A 85 6.83 12.23 3.40
C GLU A 85 7.60 10.96 3.02
N ASN A 86 7.48 9.89 3.80
CA ASN A 86 8.28 8.65 3.68
C ASN A 86 7.47 7.35 3.75
N HIS A 87 6.17 7.43 3.96
CA HIS A 87 5.28 6.27 3.94
C HIS A 87 3.85 6.67 3.64
N LEU A 88 3.03 5.69 3.35
CA LEU A 88 1.59 5.87 3.17
C LEU A 88 0.81 4.80 3.93
N HIS A 89 -0.35 5.19 4.41
CA HIS A 89 -1.38 4.31 4.93
C HIS A 89 -2.53 4.24 3.93
N LEU A 90 -3.12 3.07 3.82
CA LEU A 90 -4.22 2.81 2.90
C LEU A 90 -5.21 1.85 3.55
N ILE A 91 -6.49 2.20 3.57
CA ILE A 91 -7.58 1.26 3.88
C ILE A 91 -8.24 0.92 2.56
N ALA A 92 -8.12 -0.34 2.15
CA ALA A 92 -8.61 -0.76 0.84
C ALA A 92 -9.06 -2.22 0.81
N SER A 93 -9.87 -2.53 -0.20
CA SER A 93 -10.22 -3.88 -0.61
C SER A 93 -10.12 -4.03 -2.13
N ALA A 94 -9.94 -5.24 -2.60
CA ALA A 94 -10.00 -5.60 -4.02
C ALA A 94 -10.26 -7.12 -4.14
N PRO A 95 -10.77 -7.62 -5.27
CA PRO A 95 -10.91 -9.06 -5.49
C PRO A 95 -9.61 -9.85 -5.35
N ASP A 96 -8.49 -9.25 -5.72
CA ASP A 96 -7.12 -9.79 -5.53
C ASP A 96 -6.20 -8.67 -5.03
N LEU A 97 -6.41 -8.26 -3.78
CA LEU A 97 -5.64 -7.17 -3.16
C LEU A 97 -4.13 -7.43 -3.13
N PRO A 98 -3.64 -8.67 -2.88
CA PRO A 98 -2.20 -8.96 -2.94
C PRO A 98 -1.57 -8.62 -4.28
N THR A 99 -2.15 -9.07 -5.38
CA THR A 99 -1.65 -8.80 -6.73
C THR A 99 -1.77 -7.31 -7.07
N VAL A 100 -2.85 -6.65 -6.66
CA VAL A 100 -3.01 -5.19 -6.83
C VAL A 100 -1.88 -4.44 -6.14
N MET A 101 -1.56 -4.79 -4.89
CA MET A 101 -0.50 -4.15 -4.12
C MET A 101 0.90 -4.45 -4.65
N GLN A 102 1.14 -5.65 -5.16
CA GLN A 102 2.40 -6.00 -5.82
C GLN A 102 2.62 -5.15 -7.08
N ASN A 103 1.62 -5.06 -7.94
CA ASN A 103 1.66 -4.26 -9.16
C ASN A 103 1.80 -2.77 -8.85
N PHE A 104 1.06 -2.25 -7.85
CA PHE A 104 1.18 -0.89 -7.35
C PHE A 104 2.62 -0.58 -6.93
N LYS A 105 3.23 -1.41 -6.06
CA LYS A 105 4.61 -1.21 -5.61
C LYS A 105 5.61 -1.26 -6.76
N SER A 106 5.47 -2.22 -7.66
CA SER A 106 6.39 -2.37 -8.81
C SER A 106 6.32 -1.17 -9.76
N PHE A 107 5.11 -0.72 -10.11
CA PHE A 107 4.91 0.42 -11.00
C PHE A 107 5.40 1.72 -10.36
N THR A 108 4.96 1.99 -9.11
CA THR A 108 5.32 3.25 -8.44
C THR A 108 6.80 3.34 -8.11
N ALA A 109 7.46 2.21 -7.77
CA ALA A 109 8.92 2.20 -7.58
C ALA A 109 9.64 2.67 -8.83
N ARG A 110 9.32 2.11 -10.00
CA ARG A 110 9.93 2.50 -11.29
C ARG A 110 9.67 3.97 -11.60
N SER A 111 8.41 4.41 -11.50
CA SER A 111 8.04 5.80 -11.79
C SER A 111 8.66 6.81 -10.86
N LEU A 112 8.87 6.45 -9.57
CA LEU A 112 9.56 7.31 -8.61
C LEU A 112 11.05 7.41 -8.92
N ILE A 113 11.72 6.32 -9.29
CA ILE A 113 13.12 6.35 -9.75
C ILE A 113 13.25 7.24 -10.98
N ASP A 114 12.41 7.04 -12.00
CA ASP A 114 12.42 7.88 -13.22
C ASP A 114 12.23 9.37 -12.89
N LEU A 115 11.38 9.70 -11.91
CA LEU A 115 11.19 11.07 -11.44
C LEU A 115 12.46 11.62 -10.78
N LEU A 116 13.08 10.83 -9.89
CA LEU A 116 14.29 11.25 -9.18
C LEU A 116 15.47 11.43 -10.13
N GLU A 117 15.62 10.58 -11.14
CA GLU A 117 16.64 10.69 -12.19
C GLU A 117 16.44 11.96 -13.02
N ARG A 118 15.22 12.19 -13.55
CA ARG A 118 14.89 13.42 -14.30
C ARG A 118 15.17 14.70 -13.51
N ARG A 119 15.06 14.63 -12.18
CA ARG A 119 15.33 15.77 -11.28
C ARG A 119 16.76 15.82 -10.76
N SER A 120 17.63 14.91 -11.20
CA SER A 120 19.01 14.82 -10.72
C SER A 120 19.10 14.74 -9.18
N SER A 121 18.16 14.02 -8.54
CA SER A 121 18.11 13.86 -7.08
C SER A 121 19.14 12.83 -6.61
N THR A 122 20.42 13.11 -6.84
CA THR A 122 21.52 12.15 -6.65
C THR A 122 21.66 11.62 -5.22
N VAL A 123 21.32 12.42 -4.21
CA VAL A 123 21.39 12.00 -2.81
C VAL A 123 20.36 10.90 -2.52
N LEU A 124 19.09 11.10 -2.90
CA LEU A 124 18.04 10.10 -2.71
C LEU A 124 18.32 8.83 -3.53
N LEU A 125 18.79 8.98 -4.78
CA LEU A 125 19.12 7.84 -5.63
C LEU A 125 20.20 6.97 -5.00
N ARG A 126 21.32 7.55 -4.53
CA ARG A 126 22.38 6.81 -3.84
C ARG A 126 21.90 6.11 -2.57
N GLN A 127 21.00 6.75 -1.82
CA GLN A 127 20.43 6.13 -0.63
C GLN A 127 19.51 4.97 -0.97
N LEU A 128 18.70 5.06 -2.02
CA LEU A 128 17.85 3.96 -2.51
C LEU A 128 18.70 2.80 -3.07
N GLU A 129 19.82 3.10 -3.75
CA GLU A 129 20.79 2.11 -4.22
C GLU A 129 21.47 1.36 -3.05
N ALA A 130 21.84 2.08 -1.99
CA ALA A 130 22.46 1.47 -0.80
C ALA A 130 21.53 0.48 -0.07
N HIS A 131 20.22 0.55 -0.29
CA HIS A 131 19.22 -0.38 0.23
C HIS A 131 18.90 -1.53 -0.74
N GLU A 132 19.58 -1.60 -1.90
CA GLU A 132 19.41 -2.70 -2.84
C GLU A 132 19.63 -4.06 -2.15
N LEU A 133 18.70 -4.97 -2.39
CA LEU A 133 18.80 -6.33 -1.88
C LEU A 133 19.56 -7.18 -2.89
N ARG A 134 20.70 -7.72 -2.50
CA ARG A 134 21.61 -8.55 -3.33
C ARG A 134 20.93 -9.71 -4.08
N HIS A 135 19.74 -10.10 -3.68
CA HIS A 135 18.98 -11.18 -4.32
C HIS A 135 18.01 -10.72 -5.42
N LYS A 136 17.92 -9.40 -5.68
CA LYS A 136 17.10 -8.82 -6.75
C LYS A 136 17.97 -8.40 -7.92
N ALA A 137 18.21 -9.31 -8.87
CA ALA A 137 19.07 -9.08 -10.02
C ALA A 137 18.54 -8.03 -11.03
N ASP A 138 17.26 -7.63 -10.92
CA ASP A 138 16.59 -6.84 -11.96
C ASP A 138 16.43 -5.35 -11.65
N SER A 139 16.97 -4.86 -10.52
CA SER A 139 16.81 -3.44 -10.14
C SER A 139 18.00 -2.98 -9.30
N ASN A 140 18.62 -1.88 -9.70
CA ASN A 140 19.71 -1.23 -8.96
C ASN A 140 19.20 -0.43 -7.74
N TYR A 141 17.89 -0.36 -7.52
CA TYR A 141 17.29 0.45 -6.47
C TYR A 141 16.21 -0.33 -5.73
N GLN A 142 16.14 -0.13 -4.43
CA GLN A 142 14.97 -0.52 -3.64
C GLN A 142 14.23 0.73 -3.19
N VAL A 143 12.94 0.83 -3.51
CA VAL A 143 12.09 1.96 -3.11
C VAL A 143 11.23 1.60 -1.91
N TRP A 144 10.49 0.51 -1.97
CA TRP A 144 9.60 0.08 -0.91
C TRP A 144 10.26 -0.92 0.03
N GLN A 145 10.03 -0.77 1.33
CA GLN A 145 10.40 -1.81 2.30
C GLN A 145 9.71 -3.13 1.94
N GLU A 146 10.43 -4.24 2.15
CA GLU A 146 9.86 -5.58 2.04
C GLU A 146 8.96 -5.88 3.25
N GLY A 147 8.02 -6.78 3.00
CA GLY A 147 7.02 -7.12 3.99
C GLY A 147 5.89 -6.11 4.04
N ASN A 148 4.69 -6.56 3.73
CA ASN A 148 3.47 -5.85 4.10
C ASN A 148 3.00 -6.44 5.41
N HIS A 149 2.49 -5.59 6.28
CA HIS A 149 1.76 -6.00 7.47
C HIS A 149 0.28 -5.64 7.26
N PRO A 150 -0.46 -6.40 6.41
CA PRO A 150 -1.87 -6.15 6.21
C PRO A 150 -2.63 -6.50 7.49
N GLU A 151 -3.37 -5.54 8.01
CA GLU A 151 -4.25 -5.72 9.14
C GLU A 151 -5.69 -5.73 8.65
N GLN A 152 -6.37 -6.87 8.77
CA GLN A 152 -7.75 -7.01 8.33
C GLN A 152 -8.70 -6.24 9.25
N ILE A 153 -9.57 -5.42 8.66
CA ILE A 153 -10.55 -4.64 9.39
C ILE A 153 -11.87 -5.41 9.41
N ARG A 154 -12.19 -6.02 10.56
CA ARG A 154 -13.38 -6.87 10.73
C ARG A 154 -14.55 -6.18 11.41
N THR A 155 -14.30 -5.04 12.04
CA THR A 155 -15.32 -4.32 12.80
C THR A 155 -15.30 -2.83 12.49
N GLU A 156 -16.46 -2.19 12.64
CA GLU A 156 -16.59 -0.74 12.52
C GLU A 156 -15.67 -0.01 13.52
N LYS A 157 -15.54 -0.52 14.73
CA LYS A 157 -14.61 0.04 15.73
C LYS A 157 -13.16 0.05 15.25
N MET A 158 -12.69 -1.04 14.62
CA MET A 158 -11.34 -1.08 14.03
C MET A 158 -11.20 -0.07 12.89
N MET A 159 -12.25 0.10 12.06
CA MET A 159 -12.25 1.10 11.00
C MET A 159 -12.03 2.51 11.55
N TRP A 160 -12.82 2.91 12.53
CA TRP A 160 -12.69 4.23 13.17
C TRP A 160 -11.32 4.42 13.80
N GLN A 161 -10.79 3.41 14.48
CA GLN A 161 -9.46 3.44 15.09
C GLN A 161 -8.32 3.70 14.09
N LYS A 162 -8.50 3.33 12.82
CA LYS A 162 -7.50 3.55 11.76
C LYS A 162 -7.71 4.86 10.99
N LEU A 163 -8.87 5.50 11.17
CA LEU A 163 -9.20 6.79 10.55
C LEU A 163 -8.90 8.00 11.45
N GLU A 164 -8.76 7.79 12.76
CA GLU A 164 -8.34 8.80 13.73
C GLU A 164 -6.81 8.99 13.75
#